data_f0700cc930bc872960fadfa73d40fb17
#
_entry.id   f0700cc930bc872960fadfa73d40fb17
#
_cell.length_a   1.000
_cell.length_b   1.000
_cell.length_c   1.000
_cell.angle_alpha   90.00
_cell.angle_beta   90.00
_cell.angle_gamma   90.00
#
_symmetry.space_group_name_H-M   'P 1'
#
loop_
_entity.id
_entity.type
_entity.pdbx_description
1 polymer ?
#
loop_
_entity_poly.entity_id
_entity_poly.type
_entity_poly.pdbx_seq_one_letter_code
_entity_poly.pdbx_strand_id
1 'polypeptide(L)'
;MEKYTLKRLKHFSGREGPLVLIIMDGVGLAEESEQNAFYLANTPYLDKLQHECPKKNLYTELKAHGTAVGLPTDREMGNSEVGHNALGTGRIVKQRATLAKEQ
;
A
#
# COMPACT_ATOMS: atom_id res chain seq x y z
N MET A 1 22.35 0.68 17.64
CA MET A 1 21.05 -0.01 17.55
C MET A 1 19.82 0.89 17.69
N GLU A 2 19.86 2.03 18.35
CA GLU A 2 18.71 2.94 18.51
C GLU A 2 18.12 3.52 17.20
N LYS A 3 18.91 3.58 16.13
CA LYS A 3 18.49 4.17 14.84
C LYS A 3 17.30 3.46 14.17
N TYR A 4 17.04 2.22 14.52
CA TYR A 4 16.00 1.38 13.89
C TYR A 4 14.85 1.02 14.83
N THR A 5 14.83 1.55 16.04
CA THR A 5 13.75 1.30 16.99
C THR A 5 12.55 2.18 16.67
N LEU A 6 11.40 1.56 16.47
CA LEU A 6 10.14 2.29 16.33
C LEU A 6 9.76 2.93 17.67
N LYS A 7 9.49 4.22 17.65
CA LYS A 7 9.04 4.95 18.84
C LYS A 7 7.52 5.03 18.86
N ARG A 8 6.94 4.80 20.03
CA ARG A 8 5.50 4.96 20.22
C ARG A 8 5.10 6.41 19.99
N LEU A 9 4.03 6.63 19.23
CA LEU A 9 3.48 7.96 19.01
C LEU A 9 2.89 8.50 20.32
N LYS A 10 3.20 9.75 20.67
CA LYS A 10 2.73 10.37 21.91
C LYS A 10 1.22 10.57 21.97
N HIS A 11 0.58 10.75 20.82
CA HIS A 11 -0.83 11.09 20.69
C HIS A 11 -1.71 9.92 20.17
N PHE A 12 -1.15 8.73 20.13
CA PHE A 12 -1.88 7.54 19.68
C PHE A 12 -1.62 6.37 20.61
N SER A 13 -2.64 6.00 21.36
CA SER A 13 -2.58 4.90 22.34
C SER A 13 -2.66 3.50 21.70
N GLY A 14 -2.92 3.43 20.40
CA GLY A 14 -3.27 2.21 19.68
C GLY A 14 -4.79 2.07 19.47
N ARG A 15 -5.17 1.05 18.73
CA ARG A 15 -6.60 0.68 18.57
C ARG A 15 -6.97 -0.33 19.65
N GLU A 16 -8.18 -0.21 20.15
CA GLU A 16 -8.76 -1.23 21.03
C GLU A 16 -9.19 -2.45 20.21
N GLY A 17 -8.99 -3.63 20.80
CA GLY A 17 -9.36 -4.89 20.16
C GLY A 17 -8.38 -5.38 19.07
N PRO A 18 -8.69 -6.49 18.43
CA PRO A 18 -7.86 -7.05 17.37
C PRO A 18 -7.94 -6.19 16.10
N LEU A 19 -6.82 -6.06 15.38
CA LEU A 19 -6.74 -5.49 14.05
C LEU A 19 -6.59 -6.63 13.04
N VAL A 20 -7.47 -6.67 12.05
CA VAL A 20 -7.38 -7.59 10.92
C VAL A 20 -6.90 -6.81 9.70
N LEU A 21 -5.75 -7.21 9.15
CA LEU A 21 -5.22 -6.68 7.89
C LEU A 21 -5.39 -7.73 6.80
N ILE A 22 -6.20 -7.41 5.78
CA ILE A 22 -6.40 -8.28 4.62
C ILE A 22 -5.69 -7.66 3.43
N ILE A 23 -4.71 -8.38 2.87
CA ILE A 23 -3.97 -7.98 1.67
C ILE A 23 -4.47 -8.81 0.50
N MET A 24 -5.09 -8.14 -0.47
CA MET A 24 -5.50 -8.74 -1.74
C MET A 24 -4.47 -8.40 -2.79
N ASP A 25 -3.35 -9.10 -2.77
CA ASP A 25 -2.23 -8.89 -3.70
C ASP A 25 -2.66 -9.17 -5.15
N GLY A 26 -2.26 -8.29 -6.05
CA GLY A 26 -2.66 -8.35 -7.46
C GLY A 26 -4.01 -7.69 -7.78
N VAL A 27 -4.78 -7.25 -6.78
CA VAL A 27 -5.99 -6.45 -6.99
C VAL A 27 -5.63 -4.98 -6.97
N GLY A 28 -5.89 -4.28 -8.07
CA GLY A 28 -5.60 -2.85 -8.23
C GLY A 28 -6.76 -2.11 -8.87
N LEU A 29 -6.63 -0.80 -8.94
CA LEU A 29 -7.59 0.07 -9.62
C LEU A 29 -7.35 0.00 -11.13
N ALA A 30 -8.41 -0.28 -11.88
CA ALA A 30 -8.41 -0.30 -13.33
C ALA A 30 -9.78 0.17 -13.85
N GLU A 31 -9.83 0.55 -15.13
CA GLU A 31 -11.06 0.93 -15.78
C GLU A 31 -12.07 -0.24 -15.81
N GLU A 32 -13.34 0.10 -15.75
CA GLU A 32 -14.43 -0.84 -15.91
C GLU A 32 -14.47 -1.36 -17.36
N SER A 33 -14.06 -2.60 -17.57
CA SER A 33 -13.96 -3.20 -18.89
C SER A 33 -14.08 -4.72 -18.81
N GLU A 34 -14.28 -5.36 -19.96
CA GLU A 34 -14.29 -6.81 -20.08
C GLU A 34 -12.95 -7.48 -19.75
N GLN A 35 -11.85 -6.72 -19.74
CA GLN A 35 -10.53 -7.19 -19.35
C GLN A 35 -10.29 -7.07 -17.83
N ASN A 36 -11.16 -6.39 -17.11
CA ASN A 36 -11.05 -6.22 -15.65
C ASN A 36 -11.84 -7.31 -14.93
N ALA A 37 -11.17 -8.39 -14.56
CA ALA A 37 -11.79 -9.52 -13.86
C ALA A 37 -12.42 -9.13 -12.51
N PHE A 38 -11.87 -8.13 -11.82
CA PHE A 38 -12.43 -7.63 -10.56
C PHE A 38 -13.78 -6.92 -10.80
N TYR A 39 -13.90 -6.14 -11.88
CA TYR A 39 -15.15 -5.52 -12.30
C TYR A 39 -16.22 -6.53 -12.69
N LEU A 40 -15.82 -7.61 -13.37
CA LEU A 40 -16.74 -8.67 -13.82
C LEU A 40 -17.16 -9.61 -12.69
N ALA A 41 -16.42 -9.66 -11.60
CA ALA A 41 -16.71 -10.57 -10.50
C ALA A 41 -17.94 -10.10 -9.70
N ASN A 42 -18.70 -11.06 -9.18
CA ASN A 42 -19.81 -10.75 -8.26
C ASN A 42 -19.26 -10.57 -6.84
N THR A 43 -18.96 -9.34 -6.48
CA THR A 43 -18.29 -8.97 -5.21
C THR A 43 -19.11 -7.96 -4.38
N PRO A 44 -20.35 -8.30 -3.96
CA PRO A 44 -21.29 -7.33 -3.38
C PRO A 44 -20.76 -6.64 -2.12
N TYR A 45 -19.93 -7.29 -1.31
CA TYR A 45 -19.34 -6.67 -0.12
C TYR A 45 -18.20 -5.72 -0.46
N LEU A 46 -17.35 -6.07 -1.44
CA LEU A 46 -16.27 -5.20 -1.88
C LEU A 46 -16.82 -3.98 -2.62
N ASP A 47 -17.83 -4.18 -3.46
CA ASP A 47 -18.56 -3.11 -4.15
C ASP A 47 -19.16 -2.12 -3.13
N LYS A 48 -19.81 -2.64 -2.10
CA LYS A 48 -20.34 -1.82 -1.00
C LYS A 48 -19.23 -1.03 -0.29
N LEU A 49 -18.08 -1.64 -0.01
CA LEU A 49 -16.95 -0.95 0.61
C LEU A 49 -16.39 0.14 -0.29
N GLN A 50 -16.24 -0.12 -1.59
CA GLN A 50 -15.79 0.88 -2.56
C GLN A 50 -16.72 2.11 -2.63
N HIS A 51 -18.04 1.91 -2.52
CA HIS A 51 -19.00 2.99 -2.55
C HIS A 51 -19.17 3.74 -1.22
N GLU A 52 -19.06 3.06 -0.10
CA GLU A 52 -19.32 3.66 1.22
C GLU A 52 -18.08 4.24 1.89
N CYS A 53 -16.93 3.58 1.75
CA CYS A 53 -15.71 4.00 2.43
C CYS A 53 -15.21 5.40 2.03
N PRO A 54 -15.22 5.81 0.74
CA PRO A 54 -14.86 7.17 0.35
C PRO A 54 -15.76 8.23 1.00
N LYS A 55 -17.05 7.98 1.08
CA LYS A 55 -18.02 8.90 1.70
C LYS A 55 -17.81 9.09 3.21
N LYS A 56 -17.17 8.12 3.86
CA LYS A 56 -16.88 8.13 5.31
C LYS A 56 -15.43 8.50 5.62
N ASN A 57 -14.63 8.92 4.62
CA ASN A 57 -13.19 9.14 4.75
C ASN A 57 -12.41 7.91 5.27
N LEU A 58 -12.89 6.71 4.90
CA LEU A 58 -12.27 5.43 5.26
C LEU A 58 -11.53 4.79 4.08
N TYR A 59 -11.25 5.56 3.06
CA TYR A 59 -10.59 5.14 1.83
C TYR A 59 -9.41 6.05 1.52
N THR A 60 -8.33 5.47 1.06
CA THR A 60 -7.19 6.20 0.52
C THR A 60 -6.48 5.37 -0.54
N GLU A 61 -5.81 6.03 -1.46
CA GLU A 61 -4.98 5.39 -2.48
C GLU A 61 -3.51 5.59 -2.14
N LEU A 62 -2.74 4.53 -2.28
CA LEU A 62 -1.29 4.55 -2.07
C LEU A 62 -0.58 4.29 -3.40
N LYS A 63 0.45 5.07 -3.68
CA LYS A 63 1.35 4.78 -4.79
C LYS A 63 2.15 3.52 -4.47
N ALA A 64 2.04 2.50 -5.33
CA ALA A 64 2.69 1.20 -5.14
C ALA A 64 3.84 0.96 -6.15
N HIS A 65 4.39 2.02 -6.73
CA HIS A 65 5.45 1.96 -7.74
C HIS A 65 6.46 3.10 -7.56
N GLY A 66 7.56 3.01 -8.26
CA GLY A 66 8.55 4.07 -8.38
C GLY A 66 9.19 4.48 -7.06
N THR A 67 9.46 5.76 -6.92
CA THR A 67 10.14 6.33 -5.75
C THR A 67 9.33 6.18 -4.47
N ALA A 68 8.00 6.04 -4.56
CA ALA A 68 7.13 5.83 -3.42
C ALA A 68 7.38 4.50 -2.68
N VAL A 69 7.99 3.53 -3.34
CA VAL A 69 8.39 2.23 -2.75
C VAL A 69 9.91 2.01 -2.76
N GLY A 70 10.69 3.08 -2.97
CA GLY A 70 12.13 3.08 -2.88
C GLY A 70 12.87 2.68 -4.16
N LEU A 71 12.18 2.63 -5.31
CA LEU A 71 12.79 2.42 -6.62
C LEU A 71 13.44 3.70 -7.14
N PRO A 72 14.41 3.63 -8.07
CA PRO A 72 15.18 4.78 -8.51
C PRO A 72 14.38 5.86 -9.24
N THR A 73 13.35 5.48 -9.98
CA THR A 73 12.53 6.41 -10.77
C THR A 73 11.04 6.07 -10.70
N ASP A 74 10.17 7.05 -10.92
CA ASP A 74 8.72 6.85 -10.91
C ASP A 74 8.19 6.04 -12.10
N ARG A 75 9.03 5.75 -13.09
CA ARG A 75 8.67 4.90 -14.24
C ARG A 75 8.82 3.41 -13.95
N GLU A 76 9.48 3.07 -12.86
CA GLU A 76 9.72 1.67 -12.51
C GLU A 76 8.50 1.06 -11.85
N MET A 77 8.04 -0.05 -12.43
CA MET A 77 6.91 -0.79 -11.89
C MET A 77 7.25 -1.37 -10.52
N GLY A 78 6.34 -1.21 -9.57
CA GLY A 78 6.44 -1.86 -8.27
C GLY A 78 6.25 -3.37 -8.35
N ASN A 79 6.50 -4.03 -7.22
CA ASN A 79 6.23 -5.44 -7.02
C ASN A 79 5.88 -5.70 -5.55
N SER A 80 5.46 -6.94 -5.25
CA SER A 80 5.05 -7.32 -3.89
C SER A 80 6.17 -7.15 -2.86
N GLU A 81 7.43 -7.41 -3.22
CA GLU A 81 8.56 -7.30 -2.30
C GLU A 81 8.72 -5.85 -1.80
N VAL A 82 8.84 -4.89 -2.72
CA VAL A 82 9.05 -3.49 -2.33
C VAL A 82 7.81 -2.88 -1.66
N GLY A 83 6.61 -3.27 -2.10
CA GLY A 83 5.34 -2.82 -1.51
C GLY A 83 5.15 -3.34 -0.09
N HIS A 84 5.34 -4.63 0.14
CA HIS A 84 5.23 -5.22 1.48
C HIS A 84 6.32 -4.71 2.43
N ASN A 85 7.54 -4.49 1.94
CA ASN A 85 8.61 -3.87 2.73
C ASN A 85 8.22 -2.46 3.18
N ALA A 86 7.64 -1.65 2.30
CA ALA A 86 7.17 -0.31 2.65
C ALA A 86 6.05 -0.34 3.69
N LEU A 87 5.06 -1.23 3.53
CA LEU A 87 3.97 -1.43 4.50
C LEU A 87 4.50 -1.92 5.85
N GLY A 88 5.36 -2.93 5.85
CA GLY A 88 5.86 -3.55 7.08
C GLY A 88 6.81 -2.66 7.89
N THR A 89 7.59 -1.81 7.20
CA THR A 89 8.51 -0.88 7.87
C THR A 89 7.89 0.48 8.18
N GLY A 90 6.74 0.80 7.58
CA GLY A 90 6.09 2.11 7.70
C GLY A 90 6.92 3.26 7.11
N ARG A 91 7.81 2.96 6.17
CA ARG A 91 8.69 3.95 5.52
C ARG A 91 9.17 3.47 4.16
N ILE A 92 9.64 4.41 3.33
CA ILE A 92 10.29 4.11 2.06
C ILE A 92 11.70 3.55 2.32
N VAL A 93 11.95 2.32 1.87
CA VAL A 93 13.26 1.66 1.95
C VAL A 93 13.91 1.75 0.57
N LYS A 94 14.98 2.52 0.44
CA LYS A 94 15.70 2.65 -0.82
C LYS A 94 16.25 1.29 -1.26
N GLN A 95 15.95 0.90 -2.48
CA GLN A 95 16.44 -0.33 -3.08
C GLN A 95 17.93 -0.19 -3.48
N ARG A 96 18.63 -1.32 -3.64
CA ARG A 96 20.06 -1.31 -3.99
C ARG A 96 20.36 -0.51 -5.26
N ALA A 97 19.51 -0.62 -6.28
CA ALA A 97 19.64 0.16 -7.51
C ALA A 97 19.53 1.68 -7.29
N THR A 98 18.72 2.12 -6.33
CA THR A 98 18.60 3.53 -5.94
C THR A 98 19.87 4.01 -5.24
N LEU A 99 20.40 3.21 -4.31
CA LEU A 99 21.64 3.54 -3.60
C LEU A 99 22.86 3.59 -4.54
N ALA A 100 22.89 2.76 -5.56
CA ALA A 100 23.97 2.75 -6.55
C ALA A 100 23.95 3.97 -7.50
N LYS A 101 22.81 4.60 -7.71
CA LYS A 101 22.70 5.83 -8.53
C LYS A 101 23.04 7.11 -7.77
N GLU A 102 23.07 7.06 -6.45
CA GLU A 102 23.39 8.20 -5.58
C GLU A 102 24.88 8.30 -5.25
N GLN A 103 25.71 7.33 -5.67
CA GLN A 103 27.18 7.34 -5.57
C GLN A 103 27.82 7.85 -6.85
#